data_7688a89eb4e3c7092430928577cd2194
#
_entry.id   7688a89eb4e3c7092430928577cd2194
#
_cell.length_a   1.000
_cell.length_b   1.000
_cell.length_c   1.000
_cell.angle_alpha   90.00
_cell.angle_beta   90.00
_cell.angle_gamma   90.00
#
_symmetry.space_group_name_H-M   'P 1'
#
loop_
_entity.id
_entity.type
_entity.pdbx_description
1 polymer ?
#
loop_
_entity_poly.entity_id
_entity_poly.type
_entity_poly.pdbx_seq_one_letter_code
_entity_poly.pdbx_strand_id
1 'polypeptide(L)'
;MEGTCRSLVQAPAASRFPAYPISWYLFCASNELRDRPFSRDIFGRRLVAYRTPDKRPTVLDARCSHLGADLGRGRVVGDRIQCPFHHWEYAANGRCVHIPVTQDIPSSARQLCYPVAERHGYVFVFNGREALFPLPFFADADPQDFIASRPFGTVLNCPWYMIGANAFDLQHFRAAHDRRLIAEPIVDCPADFARRATGRFRVAGDSLQDGITRLLAGNEVEMSITDWCGNLMLATATFRRTRSYGMVITEPLGAAGVGVRVIVFVRRSERWLGRLLADPLHAWIRRLFIKKFLSSDAERLNGARYNPRGLIPYDQDLADYFRWLAQVAHSEPGA
;
A
#
# COMPACT_ATOMS: atom_id res chain seq x y z
N MET A 1 40.02 -15.17 -28.26
CA MET A 1 38.58 -14.92 -27.93
C MET A 1 38.56 -14.34 -26.54
N GLU A 2 38.68 -13.02 -26.43
CA GLU A 2 38.57 -12.31 -25.16
C GLU A 2 37.09 -12.24 -24.79
N GLY A 3 36.71 -13.06 -23.82
CA GLY A 3 35.39 -12.95 -23.19
C GLY A 3 35.32 -11.64 -22.44
N THR A 4 34.67 -10.64 -23.00
CA THR A 4 34.24 -9.44 -22.28
C THR A 4 33.44 -9.88 -21.08
N CYS A 5 34.05 -9.82 -19.89
CA CYS A 5 33.38 -9.97 -18.61
C CYS A 5 32.32 -8.84 -18.53
N ARG A 6 31.09 -9.13 -18.97
CA ARG A 6 29.96 -8.19 -18.81
C ARG A 6 29.82 -7.93 -17.33
N SER A 7 29.98 -6.69 -16.91
CA SER A 7 29.76 -6.27 -15.54
C SER A 7 28.36 -6.72 -15.11
N LEU A 8 28.30 -7.63 -14.15
CA LEU A 8 27.03 -8.05 -13.56
C LEU A 8 26.36 -6.82 -12.94
N VAL A 9 25.07 -6.65 -13.21
CA VAL A 9 24.28 -5.60 -12.59
C VAL A 9 24.18 -5.91 -11.10
N GLN A 10 24.65 -4.99 -10.26
CA GLN A 10 24.66 -5.20 -8.80
C GLN A 10 23.36 -4.70 -8.19
N ALA A 11 22.65 -5.58 -7.50
CA ALA A 11 21.55 -5.27 -6.63
C ALA A 11 21.93 -5.47 -5.15
N PRO A 12 21.30 -4.76 -4.19
CA PRO A 12 21.61 -4.88 -2.77
C PRO A 12 21.29 -6.28 -2.23
N ALA A 13 22.00 -6.70 -1.19
CA ALA A 13 21.68 -7.94 -0.48
C ALA A 13 20.30 -7.85 0.19
N ALA A 14 19.63 -8.99 0.39
CA ALA A 14 18.31 -9.06 1.04
C ALA A 14 18.28 -8.42 2.46
N SER A 15 19.39 -8.48 3.19
CA SER A 15 19.54 -7.85 4.51
C SER A 15 19.48 -6.32 4.50
N ARG A 16 19.50 -5.69 3.32
CA ARG A 16 19.35 -4.24 3.17
C ARG A 16 17.88 -3.79 3.17
N PHE A 17 16.94 -4.71 3.12
CA PHE A 17 15.52 -4.39 3.19
C PHE A 17 15.01 -4.61 4.61
N PRO A 18 14.31 -3.61 5.23
CA PRO A 18 13.76 -3.76 6.57
C PRO A 18 12.66 -4.82 6.60
N ALA A 19 12.37 -5.34 7.78
CA ALA A 19 11.25 -6.26 7.96
C ALA A 19 9.92 -5.60 7.59
N TYR A 20 9.79 -4.31 7.87
CA TYR A 20 8.59 -3.49 7.60
C TYR A 20 9.03 -2.11 7.09
N PRO A 21 8.75 -1.74 5.85
CA PRO A 21 9.12 -0.42 5.32
C PRO A 21 8.38 0.71 6.05
N ILE A 22 9.02 1.87 6.14
CA ILE A 22 8.43 3.09 6.70
C ILE A 22 7.53 3.71 5.63
N SER A 23 6.23 3.50 5.77
CA SER A 23 5.24 3.92 4.78
C SER A 23 3.82 3.86 5.36
N TRP A 24 2.82 4.16 4.52
CA TRP A 24 1.40 4.03 4.83
C TRP A 24 0.91 2.59 4.65
N TYR A 25 0.15 2.10 5.62
CA TYR A 25 -0.49 0.79 5.63
C TYR A 25 -2.00 0.93 5.73
N LEU A 26 -2.74 0.07 5.04
CA LEU A 26 -4.18 -0.03 5.21
C LEU A 26 -4.50 -0.68 6.55
N PHE A 27 -5.07 0.09 7.48
CA PHE A 27 -5.39 -0.41 8.82
C PHE A 27 -6.73 -1.15 8.87
N CYS A 28 -7.82 -0.47 8.50
CA CYS A 28 -9.17 -1.05 8.51
C CYS A 28 -10.12 -0.28 7.59
N ALA A 29 -11.32 -0.79 7.40
CA ALA A 29 -12.39 0.00 6.83
C ALA A 29 -12.94 1.01 7.87
N SER A 30 -13.33 2.20 7.43
CA SER A 30 -13.83 3.26 8.30
C SER A 30 -15.06 2.85 9.13
N ASN A 31 -15.87 1.94 8.59
CA ASN A 31 -17.07 1.45 9.26
C ASN A 31 -16.77 0.40 10.36
N GLU A 32 -15.54 -0.09 10.45
CA GLU A 32 -15.11 -0.97 11.56
C GLU A 32 -14.82 -0.16 12.83
N LEU A 33 -14.63 1.17 12.71
CA LEU A 33 -14.39 2.10 13.81
C LEU A 33 -15.67 2.89 14.16
N ARG A 34 -16.76 2.23 14.50
CA ARG A 34 -18.00 2.92 14.91
C ARG A 34 -18.01 3.22 16.41
N ASP A 35 -18.40 2.22 17.20
CA ASP A 35 -18.69 2.40 18.63
C ASP A 35 -17.68 1.70 19.54
N ARG A 36 -16.73 0.96 18.95
CA ARG A 36 -15.76 0.16 19.68
C ARG A 36 -14.36 0.36 19.13
N PRO A 37 -13.32 0.26 19.98
CA PRO A 37 -11.96 0.17 19.52
C PRO A 37 -11.78 -1.07 18.64
N PHE A 38 -10.93 -0.94 17.63
CA PHE A 38 -10.53 -2.04 16.73
C PHE A 38 -9.03 -2.23 16.83
N SER A 39 -8.57 -3.44 17.17
CA SER A 39 -7.15 -3.74 17.24
C SER A 39 -6.74 -4.87 16.29
N ARG A 40 -5.55 -4.72 15.71
CA ARG A 40 -4.93 -5.75 14.86
C ARG A 40 -3.41 -5.70 14.95
N ASP A 41 -2.78 -6.80 14.54
CA ASP A 41 -1.35 -6.84 14.32
C ASP A 41 -1.03 -6.27 12.93
N ILE A 42 -0.07 -5.34 12.86
CA ILE A 42 0.38 -4.70 11.63
C ILE A 42 1.83 -4.23 11.83
N PHE A 43 2.67 -4.34 10.82
CA PHE A 43 4.12 -4.05 10.85
C PHE A 43 4.82 -4.48 12.17
N GLY A 44 4.52 -5.72 12.62
CA GLY A 44 5.14 -6.33 13.80
C GLY A 44 4.67 -5.80 15.14
N ARG A 45 3.63 -4.96 15.17
CA ARG A 45 3.07 -4.35 16.39
C ARG A 45 1.59 -4.63 16.52
N ARG A 46 1.09 -4.70 17.75
CA ARG A 46 -0.33 -4.71 18.06
C ARG A 46 -0.82 -3.28 18.19
N LEU A 47 -1.61 -2.78 17.24
CA LEU A 47 -2.18 -1.42 17.26
C LEU A 47 -3.67 -1.45 17.53
N VAL A 48 -4.17 -0.35 18.10
CA VAL A 48 -5.60 -0.10 18.32
C VAL A 48 -6.01 1.21 17.68
N ALA A 49 -7.10 1.17 16.92
CA ALA A 49 -7.77 2.35 16.40
C ALA A 49 -9.10 2.57 17.13
N TYR A 50 -9.47 3.82 17.33
CA TYR A 50 -10.78 4.24 17.83
C TYR A 50 -11.16 5.61 17.25
N ARG A 51 -12.41 6.02 17.39
CA ARG A 51 -12.86 7.36 17.01
C ARG A 51 -13.07 8.24 18.23
N THR A 52 -12.59 9.44 18.14
CA THR A 52 -12.90 10.54 19.04
C THR A 52 -14.30 11.12 18.73
N PRO A 53 -14.92 11.92 19.62
CA PRO A 53 -16.25 12.48 19.40
C PRO A 53 -16.39 13.33 18.14
N ASP A 54 -15.31 13.99 17.70
CA ASP A 54 -15.21 14.72 16.43
C ASP A 54 -15.05 13.81 15.20
N LYS A 55 -15.24 12.49 15.40
CA LYS A 55 -15.19 11.43 14.41
C LYS A 55 -13.81 11.21 13.75
N ARG A 56 -12.75 11.76 14.29
CA ARG A 56 -11.38 11.50 13.79
C ARG A 56 -10.90 10.14 14.25
N PRO A 57 -10.31 9.35 13.35
CA PRO A 57 -9.63 8.12 13.76
C PRO A 57 -8.32 8.44 14.46
N THR A 58 -8.06 7.70 15.53
CA THR A 58 -6.81 7.75 16.29
C THR A 58 -6.24 6.34 16.33
N VAL A 59 -4.93 6.19 16.15
CA VAL A 59 -4.24 4.90 16.26
C VAL A 59 -3.12 4.99 17.28
N LEU A 60 -3.15 4.08 18.24
CA LEU A 60 -2.19 3.95 19.33
C LEU A 60 -1.58 2.54 19.35
N ASP A 61 -0.47 2.37 20.05
CA ASP A 61 -0.02 1.06 20.50
C ASP A 61 -1.11 0.42 21.37
N ALA A 62 -1.50 -0.83 21.07
CA ALA A 62 -2.61 -1.49 21.75
C ALA A 62 -2.25 -2.04 23.13
N ARG A 63 -0.95 -2.25 23.41
CA ARG A 63 -0.50 -2.81 24.68
C ARG A 63 -0.46 -1.72 25.76
N CYS A 64 -1.42 -1.77 26.70
CA CYS A 64 -1.50 -0.83 27.81
C CYS A 64 -0.13 -0.71 28.52
N SER A 65 0.37 0.52 28.70
CA SER A 65 1.68 0.79 29.33
C SER A 65 1.79 0.31 30.78
N HIS A 66 0.67 -0.04 31.41
CA HIS A 66 0.69 -0.60 32.76
C HIS A 66 1.13 -2.09 32.74
N LEU A 67 0.28 -3.02 32.30
CA LEU A 67 0.52 -4.45 32.31
C LEU A 67 0.22 -5.12 30.95
N GLY A 68 0.23 -4.38 29.85
CA GLY A 68 0.15 -4.93 28.50
C GLY A 68 -1.22 -5.41 28.05
N ALA A 69 -2.30 -5.12 28.76
CA ALA A 69 -3.66 -5.48 28.33
C ALA A 69 -3.99 -4.85 26.96
N ASP A 70 -4.71 -5.57 26.12
CA ASP A 70 -5.10 -5.10 24.78
C ASP A 70 -6.23 -4.03 24.92
N LEU A 71 -5.89 -2.78 24.59
CA LEU A 71 -6.82 -1.65 24.58
C LEU A 71 -7.97 -1.84 23.58
N GLY A 72 -7.80 -2.67 22.56
CA GLY A 72 -8.86 -3.03 21.62
C GLY A 72 -10.02 -3.82 22.25
N ARG A 73 -9.81 -4.35 23.44
CA ARG A 73 -10.85 -4.99 24.28
C ARG A 73 -11.46 -4.02 25.29
N GLY A 74 -10.98 -2.79 25.32
CA GLY A 74 -11.48 -1.74 26.17
C GLY A 74 -12.68 -1.02 25.57
N ARG A 75 -12.90 0.21 26.00
CA ARG A 75 -14.00 1.06 25.52
C ARG A 75 -13.53 2.48 25.27
N VAL A 76 -14.29 3.19 24.47
CA VAL A 76 -14.11 4.65 24.28
C VAL A 76 -14.92 5.37 25.37
N VAL A 77 -14.29 6.32 26.07
CA VAL A 77 -14.89 7.16 27.09
C VAL A 77 -14.64 8.62 26.72
N GLY A 78 -15.62 9.29 26.14
CA GLY A 78 -15.43 10.62 25.56
C GLY A 78 -14.40 10.58 24.41
N ASP A 79 -13.32 11.33 24.57
CA ASP A 79 -12.20 11.39 23.60
C ASP A 79 -11.04 10.41 23.92
N ARG A 80 -11.24 9.51 24.89
CA ARG A 80 -10.21 8.64 25.45
C ARG A 80 -10.51 7.18 25.20
N ILE A 81 -9.46 6.34 25.20
CA ILE A 81 -9.59 4.89 25.26
C ILE A 81 -9.27 4.39 26.67
N GLN A 82 -10.18 3.61 27.24
CA GLN A 82 -10.05 3.04 28.58
C GLN A 82 -9.60 1.58 28.50
N CYS A 83 -8.54 1.27 29.24
CA CYS A 83 -8.03 -0.08 29.41
C CYS A 83 -9.08 -1.00 30.07
N PRO A 84 -9.30 -2.23 29.57
CA PRO A 84 -10.30 -3.14 30.14
C PRO A 84 -9.88 -3.72 31.50
N PHE A 85 -8.60 -3.61 31.88
CA PHE A 85 -8.07 -4.27 33.07
C PHE A 85 -8.15 -3.37 34.31
N HIS A 86 -7.39 -2.25 34.34
CA HIS A 86 -7.37 -1.34 35.50
C HIS A 86 -7.95 0.03 35.19
N HIS A 87 -8.67 0.19 34.09
CA HIS A 87 -9.39 1.37 33.67
C HIS A 87 -8.51 2.63 33.50
N TRP A 88 -7.21 2.45 33.22
CA TRP A 88 -6.37 3.57 32.80
C TRP A 88 -6.89 4.16 31.50
N GLU A 89 -6.95 5.48 31.41
CA GLU A 89 -7.47 6.17 30.23
C GLU A 89 -6.37 6.90 29.49
N TYR A 90 -6.34 6.71 28.19
CA TYR A 90 -5.35 7.35 27.30
C TYR A 90 -6.06 8.28 26.33
N ALA A 91 -5.57 9.53 26.27
CA ALA A 91 -6.02 10.53 25.31
C ALA A 91 -5.51 10.20 23.88
N ALA A 92 -6.05 10.90 22.89
CA ALA A 92 -5.69 10.72 21.48
C ALA A 92 -4.19 10.90 21.15
N ASN A 93 -3.47 11.67 21.97
CA ASN A 93 -2.01 11.85 21.87
C ASN A 93 -1.20 10.78 22.61
N GLY A 94 -1.85 9.73 23.08
CA GLY A 94 -1.27 8.60 23.78
C GLY A 94 -0.93 8.83 25.26
N ARG A 95 -1.08 10.02 25.81
CA ARG A 95 -0.82 10.26 27.25
C ARG A 95 -1.89 9.59 28.09
N CYS A 96 -1.48 8.93 29.18
CA CYS A 96 -2.41 8.54 30.24
C CYS A 96 -2.93 9.81 30.93
N VAL A 97 -4.24 9.94 31.06
CA VAL A 97 -4.92 11.12 31.62
C VAL A 97 -5.80 10.79 32.83
N HIS A 98 -5.98 9.50 33.12
CA HIS A 98 -6.72 9.03 34.28
C HIS A 98 -6.23 7.68 34.77
N ILE A 99 -5.97 7.57 36.05
CA ILE A 99 -5.69 6.34 36.81
C ILE A 99 -6.63 6.31 38.00
N PRO A 100 -7.53 5.32 38.17
CA PRO A 100 -8.58 5.35 39.19
C PRO A 100 -8.08 5.47 40.65
N VAL A 101 -6.88 4.96 40.93
CA VAL A 101 -6.34 4.84 42.28
C VAL A 101 -5.39 5.97 42.69
N THR A 102 -5.02 6.88 41.77
CA THR A 102 -4.08 7.98 42.04
C THR A 102 -4.30 9.17 41.14
N GLN A 103 -3.97 10.36 41.63
CA GLN A 103 -3.88 11.57 40.79
C GLN A 103 -2.48 11.78 40.21
N ASP A 104 -1.47 11.08 40.75
CA ASP A 104 -0.08 11.17 40.31
C ASP A 104 0.14 10.22 39.12
N ILE A 105 0.05 10.76 37.91
CA ILE A 105 0.23 10.00 36.66
C ILE A 105 1.68 10.09 36.22
N PRO A 106 2.43 8.96 36.18
CA PRO A 106 3.82 8.96 35.73
C PRO A 106 3.95 9.44 34.28
N SER A 107 4.98 10.18 33.94
CA SER A 107 5.25 10.64 32.57
C SER A 107 5.48 9.48 31.59
N SER A 108 5.95 8.33 32.10
CA SER A 108 6.11 7.07 31.37
C SER A 108 4.78 6.38 31.04
N ALA A 109 3.68 6.75 31.70
CA ALA A 109 2.34 6.22 31.44
C ALA A 109 1.80 6.81 30.12
N ARG A 110 2.25 6.25 28.99
CA ARG A 110 1.85 6.71 27.67
C ARG A 110 1.91 5.59 26.63
N GLN A 111 1.11 5.74 25.59
CA GLN A 111 1.13 4.92 24.39
C GLN A 111 1.84 5.65 23.25
N LEU A 112 2.48 4.91 22.35
CA LEU A 112 2.89 5.48 21.07
C LEU A 112 1.66 5.81 20.24
N CYS A 113 1.69 7.00 19.64
CA CYS A 113 0.67 7.48 18.72
C CYS A 113 1.23 7.45 17.30
N TYR A 114 0.41 7.06 16.35
CA TYR A 114 0.80 6.91 14.96
C TYR A 114 0.06 7.91 14.08
N PRO A 115 0.71 8.46 13.02
CA PRO A 115 0.02 9.26 12.02
C PRO A 115 -1.07 8.46 11.33
N VAL A 116 -2.23 9.09 11.16
CA VAL A 116 -3.44 8.46 10.59
C VAL A 116 -3.98 9.32 9.47
N ALA A 117 -4.41 8.68 8.40
CA ALA A 117 -5.19 9.30 7.33
C ALA A 117 -6.43 8.47 7.04
N GLU A 118 -7.58 9.14 6.88
CA GLU A 118 -8.81 8.50 6.45
C GLU A 118 -9.18 8.99 5.06
N ARG A 119 -9.39 8.07 4.12
CA ARG A 119 -9.76 8.40 2.75
C ARG A 119 -10.57 7.28 2.12
N HIS A 120 -11.61 7.64 1.37
CA HIS A 120 -12.47 6.71 0.62
C HIS A 120 -13.06 5.57 1.46
N GLY A 121 -13.36 5.82 2.73
CA GLY A 121 -13.90 4.81 3.63
C GLY A 121 -12.88 3.84 4.20
N TYR A 122 -11.59 4.19 4.15
CA TYR A 122 -10.49 3.40 4.70
C TYR A 122 -9.60 4.24 5.60
N VAL A 123 -9.15 3.64 6.68
CA VAL A 123 -8.19 4.21 7.62
C VAL A 123 -6.81 3.64 7.31
N PHE A 124 -5.85 4.54 7.14
CA PHE A 124 -4.45 4.22 6.93
C PHE A 124 -3.64 4.68 8.13
N VAL A 125 -2.59 3.93 8.43
CA VAL A 125 -1.63 4.25 9.50
C VAL A 125 -0.23 4.30 8.91
N PHE A 126 0.57 5.28 9.33
CA PHE A 126 1.96 5.38 8.93
C PHE A 126 2.86 4.62 9.91
N ASN A 127 3.77 3.79 9.39
CA ASN A 127 4.77 3.09 10.20
C ASN A 127 5.93 4.03 10.54
N GLY A 128 5.74 4.90 11.51
CA GLY A 128 6.70 5.90 11.97
C GLY A 128 6.05 6.83 12.99
N ARG A 129 6.85 7.60 13.73
CA ARG A 129 6.36 8.59 14.70
C ARG A 129 5.72 9.79 14.00
N GLU A 130 6.27 10.14 12.85
CA GLU A 130 5.80 11.21 11.99
C GLU A 130 5.65 10.68 10.57
N ALA A 131 4.71 11.23 9.80
CA ALA A 131 4.54 10.86 8.41
C ALA A 131 5.57 11.60 7.56
N LEU A 132 6.46 10.88 6.90
CA LEU A 132 7.48 11.45 6.02
C LEU A 132 6.88 12.07 4.74
N PHE A 133 5.68 11.64 4.37
CA PHE A 133 4.91 12.14 3.25
C PHE A 133 3.42 11.95 3.50
N PRO A 134 2.55 12.80 2.93
CA PRO A 134 1.10 12.63 3.07
C PRO A 134 0.64 11.33 2.41
N LEU A 135 -0.54 10.79 2.80
CA LEU A 135 -1.10 9.62 2.12
C LEU A 135 -1.21 9.89 0.62
N PRO A 136 -0.48 9.15 -0.23
CA PRO A 136 -0.40 9.45 -1.65
C PRO A 136 -1.73 9.25 -2.38
N PHE A 137 -1.85 9.92 -3.52
CA PHE A 137 -2.91 9.69 -4.49
C PHE A 137 -2.37 9.85 -5.91
N PHE A 138 -3.17 9.57 -6.92
CA PHE A 138 -2.78 9.68 -8.32
C PHE A 138 -2.42 11.12 -8.68
N ALA A 139 -1.36 11.29 -9.46
CA ALA A 139 -0.94 12.59 -9.95
C ALA A 139 -2.10 13.27 -10.72
N ASP A 140 -2.22 14.58 -10.58
CA ASP A 140 -3.24 15.40 -11.23
C ASP A 140 -4.69 14.96 -10.99
N ALA A 141 -4.96 14.32 -9.84
CA ALA A 141 -6.29 13.84 -9.47
C ALA A 141 -6.66 14.27 -8.04
N ASP A 142 -7.82 14.93 -7.89
CA ASP A 142 -8.37 15.19 -6.56
C ASP A 142 -9.02 13.90 -6.02
N PRO A 143 -8.62 13.43 -4.82
CA PRO A 143 -9.25 12.28 -4.21
C PRO A 143 -10.78 12.37 -4.10
N GLN A 144 -11.33 13.57 -3.94
CA GLN A 144 -12.78 13.78 -3.80
C GLN A 144 -13.56 13.44 -5.07
N ASP A 145 -12.90 13.47 -6.24
CA ASP A 145 -13.49 13.11 -7.53
C ASP A 145 -13.64 11.59 -7.72
N PHE A 146 -13.24 10.78 -6.76
CA PHE A 146 -13.21 9.33 -6.94
C PHE A 146 -14.05 8.61 -5.89
N ILE A 147 -14.53 7.44 -6.30
CA ILE A 147 -15.02 6.40 -5.40
C ILE A 147 -14.05 5.24 -5.40
N ALA A 148 -13.96 4.53 -4.27
CA ALA A 148 -13.15 3.33 -4.12
C ALA A 148 -13.99 2.07 -4.15
N SER A 149 -13.49 1.02 -4.79
CA SER A 149 -14.06 -0.32 -4.67
C SER A 149 -13.76 -0.93 -3.30
N ARG A 150 -14.47 -2.00 -2.94
CA ARG A 150 -14.01 -2.86 -1.83
C ARG A 150 -12.65 -3.45 -2.18
N PRO A 151 -11.69 -3.50 -1.22
CA PRO A 151 -10.40 -4.13 -1.43
C PRO A 151 -10.56 -5.59 -1.82
N PHE A 152 -9.65 -6.07 -2.65
CA PHE A 152 -9.41 -7.49 -2.81
C PHE A 152 -7.91 -7.75 -2.63
N GLY A 153 -7.53 -8.98 -2.37
CA GLY A 153 -6.12 -9.28 -2.17
C GLY A 153 -5.87 -10.75 -1.95
N THR A 154 -4.62 -11.07 -1.70
CA THR A 154 -4.10 -12.42 -1.46
C THR A 154 -2.88 -12.34 -0.56
N VAL A 155 -2.44 -13.48 -0.08
CA VAL A 155 -1.13 -13.64 0.59
C VAL A 155 -0.22 -14.41 -0.36
N LEU A 156 1.00 -13.90 -0.56
CA LEU A 156 2.01 -14.49 -1.41
C LEU A 156 3.22 -14.89 -0.59
N ASN A 157 3.76 -16.06 -0.85
CA ASN A 157 4.98 -16.55 -0.22
C ASN A 157 6.22 -16.02 -0.95
N CYS A 158 6.42 -14.70 -0.89
CA CYS A 158 7.62 -14.03 -1.41
C CYS A 158 7.96 -12.83 -0.53
N PRO A 159 9.19 -12.28 -0.63
CA PRO A 159 9.56 -11.05 0.05
C PRO A 159 8.70 -9.86 -0.42
N TRP A 160 8.32 -8.98 0.50
CA TRP A 160 7.42 -7.85 0.22
C TRP A 160 7.95 -6.92 -0.89
N TYR A 161 9.25 -6.69 -0.94
CA TYR A 161 9.90 -5.82 -1.93
C TYR A 161 9.87 -6.38 -3.37
N MET A 162 9.54 -7.65 -3.55
CA MET A 162 9.34 -8.25 -4.87
C MET A 162 8.05 -7.77 -5.54
N ILE A 163 7.07 -7.33 -4.75
CA ILE A 163 5.79 -6.84 -5.30
C ILE A 163 6.00 -5.51 -6.04
N GLY A 164 6.70 -4.55 -5.39
CA GLY A 164 7.03 -3.28 -6.04
C GLY A 164 8.00 -3.48 -7.21
N ALA A 165 8.99 -4.35 -7.04
CA ALA A 165 9.95 -4.66 -8.08
C ALA A 165 9.31 -5.13 -9.39
N ASN A 166 8.20 -5.86 -9.32
CA ASN A 166 7.46 -6.33 -10.49
C ASN A 166 7.00 -5.19 -11.41
N ALA A 167 6.77 -3.97 -10.86
CA ALA A 167 6.42 -2.79 -11.66
C ALA A 167 7.58 -2.24 -12.49
N PHE A 168 8.82 -2.54 -12.11
CA PHE A 168 10.07 -2.08 -12.75
C PHE A 168 10.75 -3.21 -13.56
N ASP A 169 10.14 -4.39 -13.60
CA ASP A 169 10.57 -5.52 -14.44
C ASP A 169 9.88 -5.45 -15.81
N LEU A 170 10.58 -4.92 -16.79
CA LEU A 170 10.06 -4.79 -18.16
C LEU A 170 9.83 -6.14 -18.85
N GLN A 171 10.58 -7.17 -18.47
CA GLN A 171 10.45 -8.51 -19.08
C GLN A 171 9.11 -9.15 -18.71
N HIS A 172 8.64 -8.94 -17.47
CA HIS A 172 7.41 -9.56 -17.02
C HIS A 172 6.17 -9.03 -17.76
N PHE A 173 6.14 -7.74 -18.15
CA PHE A 173 5.01 -7.21 -18.93
C PHE A 173 4.78 -7.97 -20.22
N ARG A 174 5.84 -8.41 -20.88
CA ARG A 174 5.75 -9.28 -22.06
C ARG A 174 5.37 -10.70 -21.69
N ALA A 175 6.05 -11.28 -20.71
CA ALA A 175 5.94 -12.70 -20.37
C ALA A 175 4.65 -13.04 -19.61
N ALA A 176 4.14 -12.12 -18.76
CA ALA A 176 2.97 -12.35 -17.92
C ALA A 176 1.67 -11.79 -18.50
N HIS A 177 1.76 -10.69 -19.25
CA HIS A 177 0.59 -9.93 -19.68
C HIS A 177 0.44 -9.74 -21.18
N ASP A 178 1.33 -10.33 -21.98
CA ASP A 178 1.35 -10.13 -23.44
C ASP A 178 1.31 -8.64 -23.84
N ARG A 179 2.06 -7.82 -23.09
CA ARG A 179 2.21 -6.38 -23.33
C ARG A 179 3.53 -6.12 -24.01
N ARG A 180 3.48 -5.73 -25.29
CA ARG A 180 4.68 -5.40 -26.04
C ARG A 180 5.02 -3.93 -25.86
N LEU A 181 6.19 -3.65 -25.31
CA LEU A 181 6.71 -2.29 -25.19
C LEU A 181 6.88 -1.65 -26.58
N ILE A 182 6.39 -0.44 -26.77
CA ILE A 182 6.40 0.29 -28.06
C ILE A 182 7.17 1.60 -28.02
N ALA A 183 7.66 2.02 -26.84
CA ALA A 183 8.53 3.16 -26.64
C ALA A 183 9.43 2.89 -25.44
N GLU A 184 10.59 3.54 -25.38
CA GLU A 184 11.46 3.48 -24.20
C GLU A 184 10.68 3.91 -22.94
N PRO A 185 10.80 3.15 -21.85
CA PRO A 185 10.14 3.50 -20.59
C PRO A 185 10.80 4.73 -19.96
N ILE A 186 10.02 5.50 -19.24
CA ILE A 186 10.51 6.63 -18.46
C ILE A 186 10.47 6.23 -16.99
N VAL A 187 11.63 6.33 -16.33
CA VAL A 187 11.75 6.11 -14.88
C VAL A 187 12.22 7.41 -14.24
N ASP A 188 11.45 7.91 -13.27
CA ASP A 188 11.76 9.15 -12.54
C ASP A 188 11.42 9.03 -11.04
N CYS A 189 11.79 10.04 -10.27
CA CYS A 189 11.49 10.16 -8.85
C CYS A 189 10.63 11.42 -8.64
N PRO A 190 9.29 11.30 -8.65
CA PRO A 190 8.40 12.45 -8.51
C PRO A 190 8.40 13.06 -7.09
N ALA A 191 8.97 12.38 -6.11
CA ALA A 191 9.21 12.84 -4.74
C ALA A 191 10.34 12.01 -4.12
N ASP A 192 10.88 12.46 -2.98
CA ASP A 192 12.00 11.82 -2.29
C ASP A 192 11.74 10.35 -1.94
N PHE A 193 10.51 10.03 -1.58
CA PHE A 193 10.07 8.68 -1.18
C PHE A 193 9.29 7.95 -2.28
N ALA A 194 9.31 8.46 -3.51
CA ALA A 194 8.55 7.92 -4.63
C ALA A 194 9.43 7.66 -5.85
N ARG A 195 9.24 6.50 -6.47
CA ARG A 195 9.82 6.17 -7.78
C ARG A 195 8.71 5.77 -8.74
N ARG A 196 8.75 6.30 -9.94
CA ARG A 196 7.73 6.06 -10.96
C ARG A 196 8.33 5.44 -12.21
N ALA A 197 7.64 4.42 -12.73
CA ALA A 197 7.90 3.88 -14.05
C ALA A 197 6.68 4.14 -14.95
N THR A 198 6.92 4.70 -16.13
CA THR A 198 5.89 4.94 -17.15
C THR A 198 6.31 4.24 -18.43
N GLY A 199 5.48 3.33 -18.94
CA GLY A 199 5.72 2.58 -20.18
C GLY A 199 4.51 2.62 -21.11
N ARG A 200 4.78 2.63 -22.41
CA ARG A 200 3.74 2.53 -23.44
C ARG A 200 3.79 1.14 -24.07
N PHE A 201 2.65 0.47 -24.07
CA PHE A 201 2.54 -0.93 -24.49
C PHE A 201 1.44 -1.10 -25.51
N ARG A 202 1.64 -2.08 -26.41
CA ARG A 202 0.59 -2.62 -27.28
C ARG A 202 0.02 -3.88 -26.65
N VAL A 203 -1.31 -3.99 -26.65
CA VAL A 203 -2.05 -5.19 -26.21
C VAL A 203 -1.91 -6.25 -27.30
N ALA A 204 -1.00 -7.21 -27.10
CA ALA A 204 -0.63 -8.22 -28.10
C ALA A 204 -1.26 -9.61 -27.85
N GLY A 205 -1.79 -9.87 -26.64
CA GLY A 205 -2.33 -11.17 -26.27
C GLY A 205 -3.63 -11.53 -27.00
N ASP A 206 -3.88 -12.83 -27.11
CA ASP A 206 -5.06 -13.39 -27.79
C ASP A 206 -6.15 -13.86 -26.82
N SER A 207 -6.01 -13.55 -25.52
CA SER A 207 -7.04 -13.89 -24.53
C SER A 207 -8.36 -13.14 -24.79
N LEU A 208 -9.47 -13.73 -24.32
CA LEU A 208 -10.77 -13.06 -24.36
C LEU A 208 -10.73 -11.68 -23.71
N GLN A 209 -9.97 -11.55 -22.60
CA GLN A 209 -9.78 -10.28 -21.91
C GLN A 209 -9.07 -9.25 -22.77
N ASP A 210 -8.03 -9.66 -23.52
CA ASP A 210 -7.31 -8.78 -24.44
C ASP A 210 -8.17 -8.36 -25.62
N GLY A 211 -8.99 -9.27 -26.16
CA GLY A 211 -9.98 -8.97 -27.18
C GLY A 211 -10.99 -7.92 -26.73
N ILE A 212 -11.56 -8.08 -25.54
CA ILE A 212 -12.47 -7.10 -24.92
C ILE A 212 -11.74 -5.77 -24.67
N THR A 213 -10.51 -5.80 -24.17
CA THR A 213 -9.71 -4.59 -23.92
C THR A 213 -9.48 -3.83 -25.21
N ARG A 214 -9.05 -4.50 -26.31
CA ARG A 214 -8.86 -3.86 -27.61
C ARG A 214 -10.14 -3.23 -28.15
N LEU A 215 -11.27 -3.94 -28.03
CA LEU A 215 -12.58 -3.45 -28.50
C LEU A 215 -13.06 -2.24 -27.73
N LEU A 216 -13.01 -2.28 -26.41
CA LEU A 216 -13.61 -1.26 -25.55
C LEU A 216 -12.66 -0.09 -25.23
N ALA A 217 -11.38 -0.37 -25.02
CA ALA A 217 -10.41 0.59 -24.51
C ALA A 217 -9.38 1.05 -25.56
N GLY A 218 -9.01 0.17 -26.49
CA GLY A 218 -8.01 0.44 -27.55
C GLY A 218 -6.84 -0.54 -27.51
N ASN A 219 -6.00 -0.46 -28.56
CA ASN A 219 -4.88 -1.39 -28.78
C ASN A 219 -3.62 -1.02 -27.99
N GLU A 220 -3.52 0.20 -27.51
CA GLU A 220 -2.36 0.73 -26.80
C GLU A 220 -2.76 1.21 -25.41
N VAL A 221 -1.84 1.05 -24.48
CA VAL A 221 -1.99 1.48 -23.09
C VAL A 221 -0.70 2.14 -22.63
N GLU A 222 -0.84 3.29 -21.99
CA GLU A 222 0.21 3.89 -21.18
C GLU A 222 -0.01 3.49 -19.73
N MET A 223 0.95 2.81 -19.15
CA MET A 223 0.92 2.41 -17.73
C MET A 223 1.92 3.24 -16.96
N SER A 224 1.46 3.90 -15.92
CA SER A 224 2.29 4.63 -14.98
C SER A 224 2.09 4.04 -13.58
N ILE A 225 3.18 3.59 -12.98
CA ILE A 225 3.17 3.01 -11.63
C ILE A 225 4.12 3.82 -10.77
N THR A 226 3.59 4.47 -9.75
CA THR A 226 4.38 5.22 -8.75
C THR A 226 4.41 4.41 -7.46
N ASP A 227 5.59 4.00 -7.06
CA ASP A 227 5.84 3.27 -5.82
C ASP A 227 6.29 4.24 -4.72
N TRP A 228 5.69 4.14 -3.55
CA TRP A 228 6.00 4.90 -2.34
C TRP A 228 6.60 3.96 -1.28
N CYS A 229 7.94 3.99 -1.17
CA CYS A 229 8.72 3.16 -0.23
C CYS A 229 8.48 1.65 -0.34
N GLY A 230 8.11 1.11 -1.52
CA GLY A 230 7.90 -0.30 -1.77
C GLY A 230 6.63 -0.90 -1.19
N ASN A 231 5.83 -0.11 -0.48
CA ASN A 231 4.66 -0.59 0.24
C ASN A 231 3.33 -0.15 -0.37
N LEU A 232 3.28 1.05 -0.91
CA LEU A 232 2.08 1.61 -1.51
C LEU A 232 2.37 2.02 -2.96
N MET A 233 1.70 1.37 -3.90
CA MET A 233 1.85 1.66 -5.33
C MET A 233 0.55 2.23 -5.90
N LEU A 234 0.69 3.27 -6.70
CA LEU A 234 -0.40 3.89 -7.46
C LEU A 234 -0.21 3.56 -8.93
N ALA A 235 -1.07 2.73 -9.48
CA ALA A 235 -1.04 2.31 -10.87
C ALA A 235 -2.14 3.00 -11.67
N THR A 236 -1.77 3.65 -12.77
CA THR A 236 -2.70 4.22 -13.75
C THR A 236 -2.48 3.56 -15.09
N ALA A 237 -3.56 3.06 -15.69
CA ALA A 237 -3.54 2.53 -17.06
C ALA A 237 -4.42 3.43 -17.93
N THR A 238 -3.79 4.20 -18.82
CA THR A 238 -4.43 5.13 -19.75
C THR A 238 -4.55 4.48 -21.13
N PHE A 239 -5.76 4.23 -21.55
CA PHE A 239 -6.12 3.78 -22.89
C PHE A 239 -6.70 4.95 -23.69
N ARG A 240 -6.85 4.75 -24.99
CA ARG A 240 -7.47 5.76 -25.87
C ARG A 240 -8.85 6.24 -25.39
N ARG A 241 -9.68 5.35 -24.85
CA ARG A 241 -11.07 5.62 -24.48
C ARG A 241 -11.37 5.62 -23.00
N THR A 242 -10.46 5.16 -22.18
CA THR A 242 -10.71 4.99 -20.75
C THR A 242 -9.40 5.01 -19.94
N ARG A 243 -9.52 5.34 -18.65
CA ARG A 243 -8.41 5.29 -17.71
C ARG A 243 -8.82 4.47 -16.48
N SER A 244 -7.92 3.64 -16.01
CA SER A 244 -8.09 2.81 -14.82
C SER A 244 -7.10 3.22 -13.75
N TYR A 245 -7.52 3.14 -12.50
CA TYR A 245 -6.74 3.55 -11.34
C TYR A 245 -6.76 2.46 -10.30
N GLY A 246 -5.60 2.05 -9.82
CA GLY A 246 -5.41 1.02 -8.80
C GLY A 246 -4.41 1.46 -7.75
N MET A 247 -4.72 1.21 -6.49
CA MET A 247 -3.77 1.32 -5.38
C MET A 247 -3.47 -0.08 -4.88
N VAL A 248 -2.22 -0.47 -4.91
CA VAL A 248 -1.71 -1.73 -4.37
C VAL A 248 -1.00 -1.41 -3.06
N ILE A 249 -1.36 -2.11 -2.00
CA ILE A 249 -0.79 -1.95 -0.67
C ILE A 249 -0.25 -3.29 -0.23
N THR A 250 1.01 -3.32 0.18
CA THR A 250 1.65 -4.53 0.70
C THR A 250 1.71 -4.49 2.22
N GLU A 251 1.63 -5.65 2.83
CA GLU A 251 1.78 -5.83 4.27
C GLU A 251 2.73 -7.02 4.50
N PRO A 252 3.99 -6.77 4.89
CA PRO A 252 4.90 -7.86 5.24
C PRO A 252 4.34 -8.68 6.40
N LEU A 253 4.31 -10.01 6.26
CA LEU A 253 3.76 -10.95 7.25
C LEU A 253 4.85 -11.84 7.86
N GLY A 254 6.11 -11.36 7.86
CA GLY A 254 7.25 -12.12 8.33
C GLY A 254 7.45 -13.40 7.53
N ALA A 255 7.57 -14.54 8.22
CA ALA A 255 7.78 -15.83 7.57
C ALA A 255 6.60 -16.29 6.67
N ALA A 256 5.40 -15.73 6.83
CA ALA A 256 4.24 -16.05 6.01
C ALA A 256 4.28 -15.34 4.63
N GLY A 257 5.26 -14.46 4.40
CA GLY A 257 5.40 -13.75 3.13
C GLY A 257 4.81 -12.34 3.17
N VAL A 258 3.97 -11.99 2.20
CA VAL A 258 3.40 -10.65 2.04
C VAL A 258 1.91 -10.73 1.74
N GLY A 259 1.12 -9.97 2.50
CA GLY A 259 -0.26 -9.65 2.16
C GLY A 259 -0.30 -8.55 1.10
N VAL A 260 -1.06 -8.76 0.04
CA VAL A 260 -1.28 -7.76 -1.02
C VAL A 260 -2.75 -7.40 -1.02
N ARG A 261 -3.05 -6.11 -0.96
CA ARG A 261 -4.42 -5.58 -1.08
C ARG A 261 -4.50 -4.57 -2.20
N VAL A 262 -5.56 -4.63 -2.97
CA VAL A 262 -5.78 -3.75 -4.12
C VAL A 262 -7.11 -3.04 -3.98
N ILE A 263 -7.09 -1.72 -4.14
CA ILE A 263 -8.27 -0.86 -4.19
C ILE A 263 -8.33 -0.25 -5.60
N VAL A 264 -9.46 -0.40 -6.25
CA VAL A 264 -9.71 0.18 -7.57
C VAL A 264 -10.52 1.46 -7.42
N PHE A 265 -10.14 2.50 -8.15
CA PHE A 265 -10.81 3.78 -8.10
C PHE A 265 -11.49 4.10 -9.43
N VAL A 266 -12.63 4.76 -9.32
CA VAL A 266 -13.40 5.23 -10.47
C VAL A 266 -13.75 6.70 -10.24
N ARG A 267 -13.61 7.52 -11.28
CA ARG A 267 -14.00 8.92 -11.21
C ARG A 267 -15.51 9.03 -11.03
N ARG A 268 -15.95 9.89 -10.13
CA ARG A 268 -17.37 10.14 -9.86
C ARG A 268 -18.06 10.75 -11.08
N SER A 269 -19.25 10.29 -11.36
CA SER A 269 -20.12 10.93 -12.35
C SER A 269 -20.59 12.29 -11.88
N GLU A 270 -20.76 13.23 -12.79
CA GLU A 270 -21.31 14.56 -12.46
C GLU A 270 -22.79 14.46 -12.04
N ARG A 271 -23.56 13.60 -12.71
CA ARG A 271 -24.99 13.40 -12.45
C ARG A 271 -25.23 12.50 -11.24
N TRP A 272 -26.19 12.84 -10.40
CA TRP A 272 -26.52 12.07 -9.19
C TRP A 272 -26.95 10.63 -9.44
N LEU A 273 -27.73 10.36 -10.50
CA LEU A 273 -28.09 9.00 -10.90
C LEU A 273 -26.87 8.17 -11.31
N GLY A 274 -25.91 8.80 -11.99
CA GLY A 274 -24.62 8.16 -12.30
C GLY A 274 -23.89 7.75 -11.04
N ARG A 275 -23.83 8.63 -10.04
CA ARG A 275 -23.17 8.35 -8.74
C ARG A 275 -23.84 7.18 -8.01
N LEU A 276 -25.15 7.05 -8.10
CA LEU A 276 -25.88 6.01 -7.38
C LEU A 276 -25.79 4.63 -8.07
N LEU A 277 -25.85 4.58 -9.39
CA LEU A 277 -26.00 3.35 -10.16
C LEU A 277 -24.76 3.03 -11.01
N ALA A 278 -24.27 3.99 -11.79
CA ALA A 278 -23.21 3.73 -12.75
C ALA A 278 -21.83 3.61 -12.08
N ASP A 279 -21.49 4.50 -11.14
CA ASP A 279 -20.18 4.49 -10.51
C ASP A 279 -19.89 3.19 -9.72
N PRO A 280 -20.81 2.67 -8.88
CA PRO A 280 -20.59 1.40 -8.20
C PRO A 280 -20.46 0.22 -9.18
N LEU A 281 -21.25 0.20 -10.25
CA LEU A 281 -21.16 -0.82 -11.29
C LEU A 281 -19.84 -0.76 -12.04
N HIS A 282 -19.40 0.43 -12.42
CA HIS A 282 -18.09 0.64 -13.05
C HIS A 282 -16.94 0.22 -12.13
N ALA A 283 -17.03 0.56 -10.85
CA ALA A 283 -16.02 0.13 -9.86
C ALA A 283 -15.97 -1.39 -9.73
N TRP A 284 -17.13 -2.06 -9.72
CA TRP A 284 -17.23 -3.51 -9.66
C TRP A 284 -16.65 -4.18 -10.91
N ILE A 285 -17.02 -3.72 -12.12
CA ILE A 285 -16.51 -4.26 -13.39
C ILE A 285 -14.99 -4.10 -13.46
N ARG A 286 -14.45 -2.89 -13.19
CA ARG A 286 -13.02 -2.63 -13.23
C ARG A 286 -12.27 -3.46 -12.19
N ARG A 287 -12.86 -3.66 -11.01
CA ARG A 287 -12.30 -4.53 -9.98
C ARG A 287 -12.15 -5.97 -10.48
N LEU A 288 -13.13 -6.52 -11.19
CA LEU A 288 -13.03 -7.86 -11.78
C LEU A 288 -11.91 -7.95 -12.83
N PHE A 289 -11.80 -6.96 -13.72
CA PHE A 289 -10.76 -6.90 -14.73
C PHE A 289 -9.36 -6.82 -14.11
N ILE A 290 -9.16 -5.91 -13.15
CA ILE A 290 -7.86 -5.74 -12.48
C ILE A 290 -7.53 -6.98 -11.65
N LYS A 291 -8.50 -7.59 -10.97
CA LYS A 291 -8.29 -8.84 -10.23
C LYS A 291 -7.80 -9.96 -11.16
N LYS A 292 -8.41 -10.12 -12.34
CA LYS A 292 -7.99 -11.12 -13.32
C LYS A 292 -6.60 -10.82 -13.88
N PHE A 293 -6.29 -9.55 -14.18
CA PHE A 293 -4.99 -9.12 -14.66
C PHE A 293 -3.88 -9.44 -13.64
N LEU A 294 -4.07 -9.06 -12.37
CA LEU A 294 -3.09 -9.28 -11.31
C LEU A 294 -3.00 -10.75 -10.82
N SER A 295 -3.96 -11.61 -11.17
CA SER A 295 -3.88 -13.03 -10.78
C SER A 295 -2.67 -13.73 -11.41
N SER A 296 -2.27 -13.32 -12.60
CA SER A 296 -1.09 -13.82 -13.30
C SER A 296 0.21 -13.48 -12.56
N ASP A 297 0.32 -12.27 -12.00
CA ASP A 297 1.47 -11.84 -11.20
C ASP A 297 1.51 -12.62 -9.89
N ALA A 298 0.36 -12.77 -9.24
CA ALA A 298 0.24 -13.49 -7.99
C ALA A 298 0.70 -14.96 -8.14
N GLU A 299 0.33 -15.64 -9.22
CA GLU A 299 0.76 -17.02 -9.49
C GLU A 299 2.28 -17.11 -9.68
N ARG A 300 2.90 -16.16 -10.36
CA ARG A 300 4.34 -16.17 -10.69
C ARG A 300 5.21 -15.73 -9.50
N LEU A 301 4.73 -14.76 -8.72
CA LEU A 301 5.47 -14.28 -7.56
C LEU A 301 5.34 -15.22 -6.35
N ASN A 302 4.31 -16.05 -6.32
CA ASN A 302 4.14 -16.98 -5.21
C ASN A 302 5.23 -18.06 -5.20
N GLY A 303 6.05 -18.06 -4.15
CA GLY A 303 7.22 -18.92 -4.03
C GLY A 303 8.52 -18.32 -4.59
N ALA A 304 8.47 -17.14 -5.23
CA ALA A 304 9.65 -16.45 -5.72
C ALA A 304 10.59 -16.07 -4.56
N ARG A 305 11.91 -16.15 -4.84
CA ARG A 305 12.96 -15.77 -3.88
C ARG A 305 13.85 -14.73 -4.54
N TYR A 306 14.19 -13.71 -3.77
CA TYR A 306 15.09 -12.66 -4.23
C TYR A 306 16.50 -13.21 -4.49
N ASN A 307 17.02 -13.00 -5.68
CA ASN A 307 18.37 -13.36 -6.07
C ASN A 307 19.12 -12.15 -6.66
N PRO A 308 19.86 -11.37 -5.84
CA PRO A 308 20.56 -10.17 -6.32
C PRO A 308 21.68 -10.45 -7.34
N ARG A 309 22.13 -11.71 -7.46
CA ARG A 309 23.21 -12.14 -8.37
C ARG A 309 22.68 -12.62 -9.72
N GLY A 310 21.36 -12.77 -9.86
CA GLY A 310 20.74 -13.28 -11.07
C GLY A 310 20.41 -12.23 -12.13
N LEU A 311 20.62 -10.93 -11.82
CA LEU A 311 20.29 -9.85 -12.72
C LEU A 311 21.29 -9.71 -13.86
N ILE A 312 20.78 -9.40 -15.04
CA ILE A 312 21.55 -9.19 -16.27
C ILE A 312 21.52 -7.70 -16.67
N PRO A 313 22.36 -7.24 -17.62
CA PRO A 313 22.36 -5.82 -18.02
C PRO A 313 21.01 -5.28 -18.50
N TYR A 314 20.12 -6.12 -18.98
CA TYR A 314 18.75 -5.74 -19.36
C TYR A 314 17.88 -5.39 -18.14
N ASP A 315 18.25 -5.84 -16.95
CA ASP A 315 17.53 -5.59 -15.68
C ASP A 315 18.03 -4.35 -14.94
N GLN A 316 18.63 -3.39 -15.64
CA GLN A 316 19.23 -2.20 -15.03
C GLN A 316 18.19 -1.40 -14.23
N ASP A 317 17.01 -1.16 -14.79
CA ASP A 317 15.91 -0.42 -14.12
C ASP A 317 15.43 -1.14 -12.85
N LEU A 318 15.37 -2.46 -12.91
CA LEU A 318 15.02 -3.31 -11.78
C LEU A 318 16.10 -3.25 -10.67
N ALA A 319 17.38 -3.28 -11.05
CA ALA A 319 18.48 -3.13 -10.10
C ALA A 319 18.51 -1.73 -9.47
N ASP A 320 18.24 -0.69 -10.26
CA ASP A 320 18.13 0.69 -9.80
C ASP A 320 16.94 0.86 -8.83
N TYR A 321 15.82 0.19 -9.10
CA TYR A 321 14.70 0.15 -8.17
C TYR A 321 15.11 -0.47 -6.82
N PHE A 322 15.77 -1.62 -6.82
CA PHE A 322 16.21 -2.25 -5.56
C PHE A 322 17.21 -1.39 -4.81
N ARG A 323 18.13 -0.70 -5.48
CA ARG A 323 19.08 0.23 -4.85
C ARG A 323 18.36 1.42 -4.20
N TRP A 324 17.44 2.04 -4.94
CA TRP A 324 16.59 3.11 -4.42
C TRP A 324 15.79 2.65 -3.20
N LEU A 325 15.11 1.51 -3.31
CA LEU A 325 14.27 0.99 -2.23
C LEU A 325 15.08 0.68 -0.96
N ALA A 326 16.28 0.11 -1.11
CA ALA A 326 17.17 -0.14 0.01
C ALA A 326 17.66 1.13 0.74
N GLN A 327 17.57 2.29 0.09
CA GLN A 327 17.89 3.59 0.71
C GLN A 327 16.66 4.18 1.43
N VAL A 328 15.50 4.23 0.76
CA VAL A 328 14.33 4.96 1.28
C VAL A 328 13.54 4.17 2.34
N ALA A 329 13.57 2.84 2.30
CA ALA A 329 12.77 2.00 3.19
C ALA A 329 13.20 2.05 4.68
N HIS A 330 14.41 2.54 4.96
CA HIS A 330 15.00 2.67 6.32
C HIS A 330 14.95 4.09 6.90
N SER A 331 14.40 5.05 6.18
CA SER A 331 14.45 6.46 6.58
C SER A 331 13.62 6.71 7.85
N GLU A 332 14.14 6.35 9.03
CA GLU A 332 13.69 6.97 10.27
C GLU A 332 14.36 8.35 10.40
N PRO A 333 13.61 9.44 10.51
CA PRO A 333 14.18 10.70 10.93
C PRO A 333 14.57 10.57 12.40
N GLY A 334 15.85 10.44 12.68
CA GLY A 334 16.42 10.52 14.01
C GLY A 334 16.04 9.36 14.94
N ALA A 335 16.77 8.24 14.84
CA ALA A 335 16.91 7.31 15.96
C ALA A 335 17.83 7.94 17.01
#